data_d6c262a8eae92841935525a65e535cd3
#
_entry.id   d6c262a8eae92841935525a65e535cd3
#
_cell.length_a   1.000
_cell.length_b   1.000
_cell.length_c   1.000
_cell.angle_alpha   90.00
_cell.angle_beta   90.00
_cell.angle_gamma   90.00
#
_symmetry.space_group_name_H-M   'P 1'
#
loop_
_entity.id
_entity.type
_entity.pdbx_description
1 polymer ?
#
loop_
_entity_poly.entity_id
_entity_poly.type
_entity_poly.pdbx_seq_one_letter_code
_entity_poly.pdbx_strand_id
1 'polypeptide(L)'
;QGQDVVLVPEVLRVWCDAAGRTPRPEEQMGIALEQARRTTEAPAAALLVADTTPLMVAVYSDFLFGDTSLYPMALQHQRLYDLTLLTGLDLPWVADGLQRDGEHVRAPVDQRVRAALDGADIPYRIVYGTGPSRLENALYAINSIAVGAYGMGAGGQFRSKDVTTRPWTCGKCSDPDCEHQLFSALLQQDAKKT
;
A
#
# COMPACT_ATOMS: atom_id res chain seq x y z
N GLN A 1 4.44 -25.98 -4.44
CA GLN A 1 4.87 -25.76 -3.04
C GLN A 1 4.35 -24.36 -2.68
N GLY A 2 3.46 -24.27 -1.66
CA GLY A 2 2.98 -22.98 -1.17
C GLY A 2 4.15 -22.19 -0.57
N GLN A 3 4.22 -20.89 -0.86
CA GLN A 3 5.17 -20.01 -0.19
C GLN A 3 4.74 -19.85 1.26
N ASP A 4 5.72 -19.78 2.16
CA ASP A 4 5.47 -19.47 3.56
C ASP A 4 5.13 -17.98 3.68
N VAL A 5 3.90 -17.68 4.12
CA VAL A 5 3.37 -16.32 4.22
C VAL A 5 2.94 -16.05 5.66
N VAL A 6 3.46 -14.96 6.24
CA VAL A 6 3.03 -14.46 7.53
C VAL A 6 2.17 -13.22 7.34
N LEU A 7 0.96 -13.24 7.92
CA LEU A 7 0.05 -12.09 7.95
C LEU A 7 0.11 -11.40 9.31
N VAL A 8 0.38 -10.10 9.31
CA VAL A 8 0.30 -9.24 10.50
C VAL A 8 -1.00 -8.45 10.43
N PRO A 9 -1.99 -8.72 11.31
CA PRO A 9 -3.28 -8.06 11.28
C PRO A 9 -3.21 -6.62 11.77
N GLU A 10 -4.22 -5.82 11.40
CA GLU A 10 -4.39 -4.44 11.82
C GLU A 10 -4.59 -4.33 13.34
N VAL A 11 -3.63 -3.71 14.03
CA VAL A 11 -3.70 -3.54 15.49
C VAL A 11 -4.81 -2.58 15.89
N LEU A 12 -5.04 -1.51 15.12
CA LEU A 12 -6.11 -0.55 15.40
C LEU A 12 -7.47 -1.22 15.45
N ARG A 13 -7.77 -2.12 14.50
CA ARG A 13 -9.02 -2.90 14.48
C ARG A 13 -9.14 -3.76 15.72
N VAL A 14 -8.11 -4.55 16.03
CA VAL A 14 -8.09 -5.41 17.21
C VAL A 14 -8.29 -4.61 18.49
N TRP A 15 -7.69 -3.40 18.57
CA TRP A 15 -7.83 -2.51 19.71
C TRP A 15 -9.28 -1.98 19.83
N CYS A 16 -9.89 -1.51 18.73
CA CYS A 16 -11.26 -1.01 18.71
C CYS A 16 -12.27 -2.09 19.12
N ASP A 17 -12.08 -3.31 18.62
CA ASP A 17 -12.95 -4.45 18.96
C ASP A 17 -12.86 -4.79 20.45
N ALA A 18 -11.66 -4.77 21.02
CA ALA A 18 -11.45 -5.03 22.43
C ALA A 18 -11.99 -3.90 23.35
N ALA A 19 -11.81 -2.64 22.94
CA ALA A 19 -12.21 -1.47 23.71
C ALA A 19 -13.69 -1.09 23.53
N GLY A 20 -14.35 -1.57 22.47
CA GLY A 20 -15.73 -1.22 22.10
C GLY A 20 -15.89 0.27 21.68
N ARG A 21 -14.81 0.93 21.32
CA ARG A 21 -14.77 2.36 20.90
C ARG A 21 -13.54 2.64 20.03
N THR A 22 -13.53 3.82 19.42
CA THR A 22 -12.33 4.36 18.76
C THR A 22 -11.30 4.89 19.77
N PRO A 23 -9.98 4.89 19.44
CA PRO A 23 -8.93 5.38 20.33
C PRO A 23 -9.00 6.88 20.54
N ARG A 24 -8.54 7.34 21.68
CA ARG A 24 -8.30 8.74 22.01
C ARG A 24 -6.92 9.18 21.52
N PRO A 25 -6.63 10.51 21.47
CA PRO A 25 -5.34 11.02 21.04
C PRO A 25 -4.14 10.37 21.76
N GLU A 26 -4.22 10.24 23.08
CA GLU A 26 -3.16 9.70 23.92
C GLU A 26 -2.88 8.20 23.72
N GLU A 27 -3.81 7.48 23.09
CA GLU A 27 -3.71 6.03 22.83
C GLU A 27 -3.09 5.72 21.46
N GLN A 28 -3.08 6.69 20.52
CA GLN A 28 -2.64 6.50 19.15
C GLN A 28 -1.18 6.03 19.05
N MET A 29 -0.28 6.65 19.80
CA MET A 29 1.14 6.29 19.80
C MET A 29 1.36 4.84 20.23
N GLY A 30 0.65 4.38 21.28
CA GLY A 30 0.74 3.00 21.75
C GLY A 30 0.30 1.98 20.70
N ILE A 31 -0.78 2.28 19.98
CA ILE A 31 -1.30 1.44 18.89
C ILE A 31 -0.31 1.39 17.72
N ALA A 32 0.25 2.53 17.33
CA ALA A 32 1.24 2.61 16.25
C ALA A 32 2.53 1.82 16.59
N LEU A 33 3.02 1.93 17.81
CA LEU A 33 4.19 1.19 18.28
C LEU A 33 3.92 -0.31 18.33
N GLU A 34 2.74 -0.73 18.76
CA GLU A 34 2.36 -2.15 18.75
C GLU A 34 2.27 -2.72 17.33
N GLN A 35 1.75 -1.95 16.36
CA GLN A 35 1.75 -2.36 14.95
C GLN A 35 3.19 -2.54 14.43
N ALA A 36 4.08 -1.60 14.73
CA ALA A 36 5.50 -1.69 14.39
C ALA A 36 6.16 -2.92 15.03
N ARG A 37 5.91 -3.16 16.32
CA ARG A 37 6.46 -4.30 17.05
C ARG A 37 6.02 -5.64 16.43
N ARG A 38 4.73 -5.81 16.16
CA ARG A 38 4.21 -7.06 15.56
C ARG A 38 4.82 -7.35 14.20
N THR A 39 5.07 -6.33 13.40
CA THR A 39 5.73 -6.49 12.10
C THR A 39 7.20 -6.86 12.27
N THR A 40 7.92 -6.21 13.20
CA THR A 40 9.36 -6.43 13.42
C THR A 40 9.64 -7.78 14.08
N GLU A 41 8.77 -8.23 15.00
CA GLU A 41 8.91 -9.49 15.74
C GLU A 41 8.19 -10.67 15.03
N ALA A 42 7.63 -10.45 13.84
CA ALA A 42 7.00 -11.51 13.08
C ALA A 42 8.01 -12.63 12.74
N PRO A 43 7.58 -13.90 12.71
CA PRO A 43 8.45 -14.99 12.32
C PRO A 43 9.02 -14.77 10.92
N ALA A 44 10.27 -15.22 10.70
CA ALA A 44 10.88 -15.19 9.38
C ALA A 44 10.04 -16.03 8.39
N ALA A 45 9.70 -15.46 7.24
CA ALA A 45 8.91 -16.09 6.20
C ALA A 45 9.38 -15.62 4.82
N ALA A 46 8.98 -16.35 3.78
CA ALA A 46 9.27 -15.95 2.40
C ALA A 46 8.55 -14.65 2.01
N LEU A 47 7.39 -14.39 2.60
CA LEU A 47 6.61 -13.17 2.42
C LEU A 47 5.92 -12.79 3.73
N LEU A 48 6.10 -11.54 4.18
CA LEU A 48 5.36 -10.94 5.27
C LEU A 48 4.41 -9.90 4.70
N VAL A 49 3.13 -10.03 5.03
CA VAL A 49 2.08 -9.08 4.63
C VAL A 49 1.53 -8.40 5.89
N ALA A 50 1.71 -7.09 6.01
CA ALA A 50 1.08 -6.31 7.06
C ALA A 50 -0.24 -5.70 6.55
N ASP A 51 -1.34 -6.05 7.22
CA ASP A 51 -2.62 -5.35 7.03
C ASP A 51 -2.56 -4.04 7.81
N THR A 52 -2.41 -2.95 7.07
CA THR A 52 -2.04 -1.61 7.54
C THR A 52 -0.63 -1.52 8.17
N THR A 53 -0.23 -0.30 8.50
CA THR A 53 1.08 0.01 9.09
C THR A 53 0.93 1.15 10.10
N PRO A 54 1.96 1.46 10.91
CA PRO A 54 1.95 2.66 11.77
C PRO A 54 1.57 3.96 11.06
N LEU A 55 1.82 4.05 9.73
CA LEU A 55 1.46 5.23 8.94
C LEU A 55 -0.06 5.47 8.91
N MET A 56 -0.89 4.41 8.87
CA MET A 56 -2.33 4.57 8.93
C MET A 56 -2.79 5.16 10.27
N VAL A 57 -2.19 4.74 11.37
CA VAL A 57 -2.48 5.32 12.70
C VAL A 57 -2.07 6.80 12.75
N ALA A 58 -0.89 7.15 12.20
CA ALA A 58 -0.45 8.54 12.12
C ALA A 58 -1.40 9.40 11.28
N VAL A 59 -1.86 8.88 10.14
CA VAL A 59 -2.83 9.59 9.28
C VAL A 59 -4.18 9.78 9.97
N TYR A 60 -4.68 8.80 10.71
CA TYR A 60 -5.90 8.96 11.48
C TYR A 60 -5.73 9.93 12.66
N SER A 61 -4.57 9.92 13.34
CA SER A 61 -4.26 10.88 14.40
C SER A 61 -4.26 12.32 13.87
N ASP A 62 -3.63 12.55 12.72
CA ASP A 62 -3.66 13.84 12.04
C ASP A 62 -5.10 14.22 11.60
N PHE A 63 -5.80 13.30 10.94
CA PHE A 63 -7.14 13.59 10.42
C PHE A 63 -8.16 13.91 11.50
N LEU A 64 -8.17 13.15 12.60
CA LEU A 64 -9.19 13.26 13.65
C LEU A 64 -8.84 14.29 14.72
N PHE A 65 -7.54 14.46 15.01
CA PHE A 65 -7.09 15.25 16.15
C PHE A 65 -6.13 16.39 15.78
N GLY A 66 -5.70 16.47 14.52
CA GLY A 66 -4.67 17.43 14.09
C GLY A 66 -3.28 17.10 14.64
N ASP A 67 -3.07 15.89 15.16
CA ASP A 67 -1.81 15.47 15.74
C ASP A 67 -0.91 14.81 14.69
N THR A 68 0.14 15.50 14.29
CA THR A 68 1.14 15.05 13.32
C THR A 68 2.39 14.42 13.95
N SER A 69 2.43 14.30 15.28
CA SER A 69 3.61 13.85 16.02
C SER A 69 4.02 12.40 15.72
N LEU A 70 3.11 11.57 15.21
CA LEU A 70 3.36 10.17 14.89
C LEU A 70 4.08 9.97 13.55
N TYR A 71 4.02 10.92 12.62
CA TYR A 71 4.60 10.75 11.27
C TYR A 71 6.09 10.40 11.26
N PRO A 72 6.98 11.02 12.06
CA PRO A 72 8.40 10.69 12.01
C PRO A 72 8.68 9.20 12.26
N MET A 73 8.09 8.62 13.30
CA MET A 73 8.23 7.21 13.63
C MET A 73 7.57 6.32 12.58
N ALA A 74 6.36 6.66 12.18
CA ALA A 74 5.59 5.89 11.21
C ALA A 74 6.27 5.83 9.84
N LEU A 75 6.81 6.94 9.34
CA LEU A 75 7.55 7.00 8.08
C LEU A 75 8.91 6.30 8.15
N GLN A 76 9.59 6.37 9.30
CA GLN A 76 10.81 5.59 9.53
C GLN A 76 10.52 4.09 9.42
N HIS A 77 9.43 3.62 10.04
CA HIS A 77 9.01 2.23 9.95
C HIS A 77 8.54 1.86 8.54
N GLN A 78 7.86 2.77 7.83
CA GLN A 78 7.35 2.54 6.48
C GLN A 78 8.47 2.23 5.46
N ARG A 79 9.68 2.76 5.67
CA ARG A 79 10.85 2.48 4.85
C ARG A 79 11.41 1.06 4.98
N LEU A 80 10.96 0.30 5.97
CA LEU A 80 11.39 -1.10 6.17
C LEU A 80 10.67 -2.09 5.26
N TYR A 81 9.57 -1.67 4.61
CA TYR A 81 8.83 -2.52 3.68
C TYR A 81 9.44 -2.46 2.28
N ASP A 82 9.60 -3.62 1.66
CA ASP A 82 10.06 -3.74 0.27
C ASP A 82 9.01 -3.21 -0.72
N LEU A 83 7.73 -3.27 -0.34
CA LEU A 83 6.60 -2.79 -1.13
C LEU A 83 5.50 -2.21 -0.25
N THR A 84 5.01 -1.03 -0.62
CA THR A 84 3.78 -0.45 -0.11
C THR A 84 2.69 -0.56 -1.17
N LEU A 85 1.60 -1.24 -0.83
CA LEU A 85 0.38 -1.29 -1.64
C LEU A 85 -0.67 -0.36 -1.03
N LEU A 86 -1.14 0.60 -1.81
CA LEU A 86 -2.24 1.47 -1.44
C LEU A 86 -3.49 1.02 -2.20
N THR A 87 -4.57 0.70 -1.48
CA THR A 87 -5.83 0.30 -2.12
C THR A 87 -6.53 1.52 -2.70
N GLY A 88 -6.90 1.45 -3.98
CA GLY A 88 -7.65 2.51 -4.67
C GLY A 88 -9.05 2.72 -4.11
N LEU A 89 -9.63 3.89 -4.36
CA LEU A 89 -10.96 4.29 -3.88
C LEU A 89 -12.10 3.84 -4.82
N ASP A 90 -11.81 2.98 -5.77
CA ASP A 90 -12.73 2.49 -6.81
C ASP A 90 -13.81 1.52 -6.31
N LEU A 91 -13.66 0.95 -5.11
CA LEU A 91 -14.70 0.14 -4.50
C LEU A 91 -15.78 1.02 -3.84
N PRO A 92 -17.07 0.64 -3.94
CA PRO A 92 -18.12 1.28 -3.18
C PRO A 92 -17.80 1.25 -1.68
N TRP A 93 -18.18 2.32 -0.98
CA TRP A 93 -18.08 2.32 0.48
C TRP A 93 -19.11 1.36 1.08
N VAL A 94 -18.67 0.56 2.03
CA VAL A 94 -19.52 -0.32 2.83
C VAL A 94 -19.26 -0.03 4.30
N ALA A 95 -20.31 0.14 5.08
CA ALA A 95 -20.19 0.33 6.52
C ALA A 95 -19.52 -0.89 7.18
N ASP A 96 -18.53 -0.63 8.04
CA ASP A 96 -17.75 -1.65 8.75
C ASP A 96 -17.62 -1.28 10.23
N GLY A 97 -18.75 -1.33 10.94
CA GLY A 97 -18.82 -1.08 12.36
C GLY A 97 -18.30 0.31 12.80
N LEU A 98 -17.57 0.33 13.92
CA LEU A 98 -17.04 1.55 14.56
C LEU A 98 -15.84 2.17 13.83
N GLN A 99 -15.32 1.54 12.79
CA GLN A 99 -14.00 1.87 12.24
C GLN A 99 -14.05 2.65 10.93
N ARG A 100 -15.24 2.95 10.42
CA ARG A 100 -15.42 3.72 9.19
C ARG A 100 -16.40 4.84 9.41
N ASP A 101 -15.86 6.03 9.62
CA ASP A 101 -16.61 7.27 9.89
C ASP A 101 -17.47 7.75 8.70
N GLY A 102 -17.55 6.98 7.61
CA GLY A 102 -18.37 7.28 6.44
C GLY A 102 -17.57 7.46 5.15
N GLU A 103 -18.29 7.50 4.04
CA GLU A 103 -17.70 7.64 2.71
C GLU A 103 -16.84 8.91 2.56
N HIS A 104 -17.26 10.00 3.21
CA HIS A 104 -16.60 11.31 3.14
C HIS A 104 -15.19 11.33 3.72
N VAL A 105 -14.83 10.37 4.57
CA VAL A 105 -13.50 10.24 5.18
C VAL A 105 -12.48 9.63 4.23
N ARG A 106 -12.91 8.80 3.27
CA ARG A 106 -12.03 8.03 2.41
C ARG A 106 -11.05 8.89 1.60
N ALA A 107 -11.56 9.88 0.90
CA ALA A 107 -10.73 10.73 0.05
C ALA A 107 -9.74 11.60 0.87
N PRO A 108 -10.14 12.28 1.97
CA PRO A 108 -9.20 13.00 2.82
C PRO A 108 -8.11 12.13 3.45
N VAL A 109 -8.43 10.90 3.83
CA VAL A 109 -7.44 9.94 4.39
C VAL A 109 -6.48 9.46 3.31
N ASP A 110 -6.98 9.02 2.15
CA ASP A 110 -6.15 8.62 1.00
C ASP A 110 -5.17 9.74 0.59
N GLN A 111 -5.65 10.98 0.56
CA GLN A 111 -4.85 12.16 0.22
C GLN A 111 -3.70 12.38 1.21
N ARG A 112 -3.95 12.18 2.53
CA ARG A 112 -2.91 12.27 3.55
C ARG A 112 -1.89 11.15 3.46
N VAL A 113 -2.34 9.92 3.21
CA VAL A 113 -1.43 8.78 3.00
C VAL A 113 -0.49 9.06 1.83
N ARG A 114 -1.03 9.49 0.68
CA ARG A 114 -0.21 9.84 -0.49
C ARG A 114 0.74 10.98 -0.19
N ALA A 115 0.26 12.06 0.39
CA ALA A 115 1.10 13.22 0.75
C ALA A 115 2.25 12.83 1.68
N ALA A 116 1.99 11.95 2.66
CA ALA A 116 3.01 11.47 3.58
C ALA A 116 4.05 10.58 2.88
N LEU A 117 3.62 9.66 2.01
CA LEU A 117 4.51 8.78 1.25
C LEU A 117 5.34 9.58 0.22
N ASP A 118 4.70 10.46 -0.55
CA ASP A 118 5.36 11.30 -1.55
C ASP A 118 6.35 12.27 -0.88
N GLY A 119 5.95 12.92 0.23
CA GLY A 119 6.81 13.84 0.98
C GLY A 119 8.03 13.17 1.65
N ALA A 120 7.96 11.86 1.84
CA ALA A 120 9.05 11.06 2.40
C ALA A 120 9.85 10.27 1.35
N ASP A 121 9.56 10.46 0.05
CA ASP A 121 10.15 9.71 -1.07
C ASP A 121 10.01 8.18 -0.91
N ILE A 122 8.88 7.70 -0.34
CA ILE A 122 8.60 6.29 -0.19
C ILE A 122 7.75 5.81 -1.36
N PRO A 123 8.27 4.90 -2.21
CA PRO A 123 7.54 4.40 -3.36
C PRO A 123 6.36 3.52 -2.92
N TYR A 124 5.25 3.63 -3.65
CA TYR A 124 4.07 2.80 -3.45
C TYR A 124 3.40 2.45 -4.77
N ARG A 125 2.55 1.42 -4.76
CA ARG A 125 1.71 1.02 -5.89
C ARG A 125 0.25 1.12 -5.48
N ILE A 126 -0.60 1.65 -6.36
CA ILE A 126 -2.04 1.69 -6.10
C ILE A 126 -2.69 0.47 -6.75
N VAL A 127 -3.52 -0.22 -5.99
CA VAL A 127 -4.23 -1.42 -6.45
C VAL A 127 -5.70 -1.07 -6.66
N TYR A 128 -6.13 -1.15 -7.92
CA TYR A 128 -7.51 -0.97 -8.36
C TYR A 128 -8.16 -2.30 -8.73
N GLY A 129 -9.45 -2.25 -9.07
CA GLY A 129 -10.25 -3.39 -9.52
C GLY A 129 -11.11 -3.98 -8.43
N THR A 130 -11.88 -5.00 -8.79
CA THR A 130 -12.82 -5.69 -7.89
C THR A 130 -12.57 -7.20 -7.92
N GLY A 131 -12.81 -7.88 -6.79
CA GLY A 131 -12.72 -9.33 -6.69
C GLY A 131 -11.40 -9.89 -7.26
N PRO A 132 -11.45 -10.86 -8.21
CA PRO A 132 -10.25 -11.49 -8.74
C PRO A 132 -9.29 -10.53 -9.42
N SER A 133 -9.77 -9.53 -10.15
CA SER A 133 -8.89 -8.57 -10.84
C SER A 133 -8.07 -7.72 -9.87
N ARG A 134 -8.63 -7.34 -8.72
CA ARG A 134 -7.89 -6.64 -7.67
C ARG A 134 -6.77 -7.52 -7.09
N LEU A 135 -7.07 -8.80 -6.86
CA LEU A 135 -6.07 -9.76 -6.40
C LEU A 135 -4.95 -9.93 -7.43
N GLU A 136 -5.27 -10.07 -8.70
CA GLU A 136 -4.30 -10.19 -9.79
C GLU A 136 -3.39 -8.96 -9.87
N ASN A 137 -3.96 -7.75 -9.76
CA ASN A 137 -3.20 -6.50 -9.74
C ASN A 137 -2.25 -6.43 -8.54
N ALA A 138 -2.70 -6.83 -7.35
CA ALA A 138 -1.84 -6.89 -6.16
C ALA A 138 -0.70 -7.91 -6.33
N LEU A 139 -1.00 -9.12 -6.80
CA LEU A 139 0.00 -10.16 -7.06
C LEU A 139 1.00 -9.75 -8.13
N TYR A 140 0.56 -9.04 -9.18
CA TYR A 140 1.46 -8.49 -10.18
C TYR A 140 2.44 -7.48 -9.58
N ALA A 141 1.97 -6.59 -8.71
CA ALA A 141 2.81 -5.63 -8.02
C ALA A 141 3.85 -6.32 -7.12
N ILE A 142 3.45 -7.35 -6.36
CA ILE A 142 4.34 -8.14 -5.51
C ILE A 142 5.40 -8.87 -6.36
N ASN A 143 4.98 -9.56 -7.41
CA ASN A 143 5.89 -10.32 -8.27
C ASN A 143 6.89 -9.43 -9.02
N SER A 144 6.56 -8.17 -9.30
CA SER A 144 7.45 -7.22 -9.98
C SER A 144 8.69 -6.89 -9.16
N ILE A 145 8.61 -6.97 -7.82
CA ILE A 145 9.75 -6.76 -6.93
C ILE A 145 10.62 -8.00 -6.87
N ALA A 146 10.00 -9.18 -6.76
CA ALA A 146 10.74 -10.44 -6.74
C ALA A 146 11.63 -10.59 -7.99
N VAL A 147 11.14 -10.21 -9.16
CA VAL A 147 11.91 -10.22 -10.41
C VAL A 147 13.05 -9.20 -10.38
N GLY A 148 12.83 -8.00 -9.81
CA GLY A 148 13.87 -6.96 -9.67
C GLY A 148 14.98 -7.36 -8.69
N ALA A 149 14.63 -8.02 -7.59
CA ALA A 149 15.59 -8.50 -6.59
C ALA A 149 16.44 -9.68 -7.08
N TYR A 150 15.91 -10.54 -7.93
CA TYR A 150 16.64 -11.66 -8.52
C TYR A 150 17.36 -11.32 -9.83
N GLY A 151 17.12 -10.15 -10.43
CA GLY A 151 17.70 -9.72 -11.71
C GLY A 151 19.17 -9.29 -11.65
N MET A 152 19.82 -9.24 -10.49
CA MET A 152 21.25 -8.91 -10.33
C MET A 152 22.14 -10.09 -9.92
N GLY A 153 21.67 -11.32 -10.00
CA GLY A 153 22.50 -12.49 -9.67
C GLY A 153 22.06 -13.80 -10.32
N ALA A 154 22.89 -14.29 -11.24
CA ALA A 154 22.95 -15.62 -11.84
C ALA A 154 21.94 -15.96 -12.94
N GLY A 155 22.49 -16.16 -14.14
CA GLY A 155 21.85 -16.62 -15.36
C GLY A 155 20.99 -17.88 -15.24
N GLY A 156 19.70 -17.68 -15.05
CA GLY A 156 18.66 -18.66 -15.24
C GLY A 156 17.76 -18.18 -16.36
N GLN A 157 17.86 -18.79 -17.55
CA GLN A 157 16.96 -18.55 -18.67
C GLN A 157 15.54 -19.03 -18.29
N PHE A 158 14.70 -18.13 -17.79
CA PHE A 158 13.25 -18.34 -17.83
C PHE A 158 12.78 -18.05 -19.26
N ARG A 159 12.58 -19.11 -20.04
CA ARG A 159 11.85 -19.03 -21.30
C ARG A 159 10.41 -18.64 -20.97
N SER A 160 10.10 -17.37 -21.18
CA SER A 160 8.73 -16.88 -21.30
C SER A 160 8.11 -17.47 -22.56
N LYS A 161 7.34 -18.54 -22.41
CA LYS A 161 6.29 -18.88 -23.36
C LYS A 161 5.07 -18.06 -22.96
N ASP A 162 4.52 -17.33 -23.94
CA ASP A 162 3.36 -16.46 -23.88
C ASP A 162 3.60 -15.08 -23.26
N VAL A 163 4.34 -14.25 -24.00
CA VAL A 163 4.14 -12.81 -23.95
C VAL A 163 2.86 -12.51 -24.78
N THR A 164 1.70 -12.79 -24.21
CA THR A 164 0.53 -12.02 -24.57
C THR A 164 0.85 -10.58 -24.19
N THR A 165 0.75 -9.66 -25.13
CA THR A 165 0.89 -8.22 -24.97
C THR A 165 0.05 -7.79 -23.76
N ARG A 166 0.66 -7.72 -22.58
CA ARG A 166 -0.02 -7.19 -21.40
C ARG A 166 -0.29 -5.72 -21.68
N PRO A 167 -1.52 -5.23 -21.46
CA PRO A 167 -1.79 -3.82 -21.59
C PRO A 167 -0.81 -3.04 -20.72
N TRP A 168 -0.39 -1.87 -21.21
CA TRP A 168 0.44 -0.96 -20.44
C TRP A 168 -0.22 -0.67 -19.07
N THR A 169 0.56 -0.70 -18.01
CA THR A 169 0.08 -0.35 -16.67
C THR A 169 0.96 0.75 -16.09
N CYS A 170 0.34 1.77 -15.52
CA CYS A 170 1.05 2.86 -14.88
C CYS A 170 1.92 2.34 -13.73
N GLY A 171 3.20 2.74 -13.70
CA GLY A 171 4.14 2.34 -12.67
C GLY A 171 3.75 2.78 -11.24
N LYS A 172 2.89 3.82 -11.10
CA LYS A 172 2.39 4.31 -9.80
C LYS A 172 1.04 3.69 -9.42
N CYS A 173 0.10 3.58 -10.35
CA CYS A 173 -1.28 3.22 -10.04
C CYS A 173 -1.71 1.86 -10.58
N SER A 174 -0.92 1.22 -11.43
CA SER A 174 -1.23 -0.04 -12.11
C SER A 174 -2.53 0.00 -12.94
N ASP A 175 -3.07 1.20 -13.21
CA ASP A 175 -4.25 1.43 -14.01
C ASP A 175 -3.85 1.54 -15.49
N PRO A 176 -4.41 0.71 -16.40
CA PRO A 176 -4.11 0.78 -17.82
C PRO A 176 -4.64 2.04 -18.49
N ASP A 177 -5.69 2.66 -17.95
CA ASP A 177 -6.37 3.85 -18.51
C ASP A 177 -6.01 5.14 -17.76
N CYS A 178 -4.97 5.12 -16.94
CA CYS A 178 -4.58 6.27 -16.14
C CYS A 178 -4.02 7.41 -17.02
N GLU A 179 -4.27 8.66 -16.60
CA GLU A 179 -3.82 9.87 -17.31
C GLU A 179 -2.32 9.95 -17.60
N HIS A 180 -1.48 9.25 -16.83
CA HIS A 180 -0.03 9.16 -17.09
C HIS A 180 0.28 8.49 -18.44
N GLN A 181 -0.62 7.67 -18.99
CA GLN A 181 -0.49 7.11 -20.34
C GLN A 181 -0.63 8.19 -21.40
N LEU A 182 -1.56 9.14 -21.20
CA LEU A 182 -1.79 10.27 -22.11
C LEU A 182 -0.56 11.15 -22.22
N PHE A 183 0.10 11.46 -21.08
CA PHE A 183 1.32 12.25 -21.08
C PHE A 183 2.49 11.53 -21.76
N SER A 184 2.65 10.23 -21.53
CA SER A 184 3.68 9.42 -22.21
C SER A 184 3.47 9.36 -23.71
N ALA A 185 2.22 9.26 -24.18
CA ALA A 185 1.88 9.28 -25.61
C ALA A 185 2.14 10.64 -26.24
N LEU A 186 1.87 11.75 -25.55
CA LEU A 186 2.11 13.11 -26.03
C LEU A 186 3.61 13.39 -26.18
N LEU A 187 4.43 13.01 -25.18
CA LEU A 187 5.89 13.17 -25.23
C LEU A 187 6.54 12.37 -26.39
N GLN A 188 5.99 11.18 -26.72
CA GLN A 188 6.47 10.39 -27.85
C GLN A 188 6.07 10.98 -29.21
N GLN A 189 4.94 11.69 -29.29
CA GLN A 189 4.53 12.37 -30.50
C GLN A 189 5.39 13.60 -30.81
N ASP A 190 5.79 14.34 -29.80
CA ASP A 190 6.68 15.51 -29.97
C ASP A 190 8.10 15.10 -30.36
N ALA A 191 8.60 13.97 -29.84
CA ALA A 191 9.91 13.43 -30.23
C ALA A 191 9.99 12.91 -31.67
N LYS A 192 8.85 12.64 -32.34
CA LYS A 192 8.80 12.23 -33.75
C LYS A 192 8.65 13.41 -34.73
N LYS A 193 8.48 14.62 -34.22
CA LYS A 193 8.34 15.84 -35.05
C LYS A 193 9.61 16.67 -35.15
N THR A 194 10.68 16.23 -34.49
CA THR A 194 12.04 16.81 -34.59
C THR A 194 12.94 15.89 -35.36
#